data_6c9ac56e431e2fa045def30a671e5225
#
_entry.id   6c9ac56e431e2fa045def30a671e5225
#
_cell.length_a   1.000
_cell.length_b   1.000
_cell.length_c   1.000
_cell.angle_alpha   90.00
_cell.angle_beta   90.00
_cell.angle_gamma   90.00
#
_symmetry.space_group_name_H-M   'P 1'
#
loop_
_entity.id
_entity.type
_entity.pdbx_description
1 polymer ?
#
loop_
_entity_poly.entity_id
_entity_poly.type
_entity_poly.pdbx_seq_one_letter_code
_entity_poly.pdbx_strand_id
1 'polypeptide(L)'
;MSKRNSAEAKRAARERLRAERERQAKQERLRRRLVVGGSTVAILAVAGGIGVAVANMGGDDDNTDWGAVRSQVEDGGSGDFPTEAPAHASGEDGLTVRVGEEDAANTLTLYEDARCPACASFEQGIGGDIREDIENGTYAVEYVFGSFLDDRLGGSGSKNAINALGAALDVSPTAFLDFHDALFSEEFHPSESSDTFADDERLIEIAQSVPELEGNQEFEAAVTDSTFAVWTVQMSQKFDEAPDVSGTPTLKYNGEVVAVPESVADFDAMIEANSIQPDAGEDTEPDA
;
A
#
# COMPACT_ATOMS: atom_id res chain seq x y z
N MET A 1 29.73 -62.28 2.83
CA MET A 1 28.32 -62.00 2.57
C MET A 1 27.88 -60.57 2.96
N SER A 2 28.74 -59.70 3.51
CA SER A 2 28.31 -58.42 4.10
C SER A 2 28.23 -57.19 3.14
N LYS A 3 29.02 -57.14 2.06
CA LYS A 3 29.09 -55.95 1.19
C LYS A 3 27.92 -55.81 0.18
N ARG A 4 27.32 -56.92 -0.24
CA ARG A 4 26.20 -56.96 -1.19
C ARG A 4 24.90 -56.42 -0.55
N ASN A 5 24.60 -56.83 0.68
CA ASN A 5 23.44 -56.36 1.44
C ASN A 5 23.47 -54.86 1.76
N SER A 6 24.68 -54.29 1.96
CA SER A 6 24.82 -52.85 2.24
C SER A 6 24.58 -51.97 1.00
N ALA A 7 24.90 -52.47 -0.19
CA ALA A 7 24.68 -51.74 -1.44
C ALA A 7 23.19 -51.76 -1.85
N GLU A 8 22.51 -52.87 -1.65
CA GLU A 8 21.06 -52.96 -1.88
C GLU A 8 20.26 -52.12 -0.88
N ALA A 9 20.62 -52.14 0.39
CA ALA A 9 20.00 -51.30 1.41
C ALA A 9 20.18 -49.77 1.10
N LYS A 10 21.37 -49.37 0.61
CA LYS A 10 21.62 -48.00 0.19
C LYS A 10 20.81 -47.58 -1.05
N ARG A 11 20.61 -48.52 -2.01
CA ARG A 11 19.77 -48.27 -3.19
C ARG A 11 18.30 -48.11 -2.78
N ALA A 12 17.80 -49.04 -1.96
CA ALA A 12 16.44 -48.98 -1.46
C ALA A 12 16.15 -47.70 -0.63
N ALA A 13 17.10 -47.25 0.18
CA ALA A 13 17.01 -46.00 0.91
C ALA A 13 16.96 -44.76 -0.02
N ARG A 14 17.77 -44.74 -1.07
CA ARG A 14 17.77 -43.67 -2.07
C ARG A 14 16.47 -43.64 -2.89
N GLU A 15 15.92 -44.81 -3.23
CA GLU A 15 14.64 -44.90 -3.94
C GLU A 15 13.46 -44.41 -3.06
N ARG A 16 13.45 -44.78 -1.77
CA ARG A 16 12.47 -44.27 -0.82
C ARG A 16 12.55 -42.76 -0.68
N LEU A 17 13.74 -42.19 -0.55
CA LEU A 17 13.97 -40.75 -0.43
C LEU A 17 13.52 -40.00 -1.69
N ARG A 18 13.74 -40.59 -2.87
CA ARG A 18 13.25 -40.01 -4.14
C ARG A 18 11.73 -40.02 -4.22
N ALA A 19 11.13 -41.17 -3.89
CA ALA A 19 9.67 -41.31 -3.89
C ALA A 19 8.99 -40.36 -2.88
N GLU A 20 9.64 -40.12 -1.75
CA GLU A 20 9.15 -39.21 -0.72
C GLU A 20 9.24 -37.74 -1.17
N ARG A 21 10.37 -37.34 -1.78
CA ARG A 21 10.52 -36.01 -2.38
C ARG A 21 9.55 -35.76 -3.54
N GLU A 22 9.30 -36.77 -4.38
CA GLU A 22 8.31 -36.67 -5.45
C GLU A 22 6.88 -36.51 -4.92
N ARG A 23 6.56 -37.19 -3.82
CA ARG A 23 5.25 -37.03 -3.15
C ARG A 23 5.10 -35.65 -2.52
N GLN A 24 6.13 -35.14 -1.85
CA GLN A 24 6.16 -33.81 -1.29
C GLN A 24 6.03 -32.75 -2.39
N ALA A 25 6.80 -32.85 -3.47
CA ALA A 25 6.72 -31.92 -4.59
C ALA A 25 5.35 -31.95 -5.29
N LYS A 26 4.66 -33.10 -5.37
CA LYS A 26 3.29 -33.20 -5.90
C LYS A 26 2.29 -32.57 -4.93
N GLN A 27 2.44 -32.77 -3.63
CA GLN A 27 1.59 -32.17 -2.60
C GLN A 27 1.75 -30.65 -2.57
N GLU A 28 2.99 -30.13 -2.68
CA GLU A 28 3.24 -28.70 -2.76
C GLU A 28 2.65 -28.07 -4.03
N ARG A 29 2.79 -28.74 -5.19
CA ARG A 29 2.17 -28.29 -6.44
C ARG A 29 0.63 -28.33 -6.36
N LEU A 30 0.07 -29.36 -5.70
CA LEU A 30 -1.39 -29.44 -5.49
C LEU A 30 -1.86 -28.35 -4.51
N ARG A 31 -1.11 -28.13 -3.44
CA ARG A 31 -1.40 -27.09 -2.46
C ARG A 31 -1.28 -25.69 -3.07
N ARG A 32 -0.23 -25.41 -3.87
CA ARG A 32 -0.13 -24.18 -4.66
C ARG A 32 -1.30 -24.02 -5.63
N ARG A 33 -1.69 -25.08 -6.34
CA ARG A 33 -2.85 -25.02 -7.26
C ARG A 33 -4.18 -24.85 -6.52
N LEU A 34 -4.32 -25.38 -5.31
CA LEU A 34 -5.51 -25.20 -4.48
C LEU A 34 -5.53 -23.82 -3.82
N VAL A 35 -4.39 -23.27 -3.43
CA VAL A 35 -4.29 -21.91 -2.90
C VAL A 35 -4.49 -20.89 -4.01
N VAL A 36 -3.88 -21.06 -5.18
CA VAL A 36 -4.06 -20.16 -6.33
C VAL A 36 -5.41 -20.38 -7.03
N GLY A 37 -5.88 -21.63 -7.17
CA GLY A 37 -7.17 -21.94 -7.78
C GLY A 37 -8.36 -21.75 -6.83
N GLY A 38 -8.16 -21.90 -5.52
CA GLY A 38 -9.18 -21.65 -4.50
C GLY A 38 -9.47 -20.17 -4.32
N SER A 39 -8.46 -19.32 -4.45
CA SER A 39 -8.63 -17.87 -4.42
C SER A 39 -9.46 -17.36 -5.61
N THR A 40 -9.24 -17.91 -6.81
CA THR A 40 -9.99 -17.48 -8.00
C THR A 40 -11.45 -17.99 -8.04
N VAL A 41 -11.74 -19.17 -7.47
CA VAL A 41 -13.12 -19.68 -7.43
C VAL A 41 -13.92 -19.08 -6.27
N ALA A 42 -13.29 -18.77 -5.13
CA ALA A 42 -13.94 -18.03 -4.03
C ALA A 42 -14.28 -16.59 -4.45
N ILE A 43 -13.42 -15.94 -5.29
CA ILE A 43 -13.67 -14.59 -5.81
C ILE A 43 -14.90 -14.56 -6.74
N LEU A 44 -15.18 -15.60 -7.52
CA LEU A 44 -16.32 -15.61 -8.45
C LEU A 44 -17.65 -16.00 -7.79
N ALA A 45 -17.63 -16.70 -6.66
CA ALA A 45 -18.85 -17.10 -5.95
C ALA A 45 -19.40 -16.00 -5.01
N VAL A 46 -18.56 -15.07 -4.57
CA VAL A 46 -18.97 -13.94 -3.70
C VAL A 46 -19.44 -12.74 -4.53
N ALA A 47 -18.91 -12.55 -5.76
CA ALA A 47 -19.31 -11.45 -6.64
C ALA A 47 -20.76 -11.53 -7.16
N GLY A 48 -21.43 -12.69 -7.07
CA GLY A 48 -22.80 -12.88 -7.53
C GLY A 48 -23.89 -12.75 -6.46
N GLY A 49 -23.53 -12.68 -5.19
CA GLY A 49 -24.49 -12.78 -4.07
C GLY A 49 -24.67 -11.52 -3.20
N ILE A 50 -23.80 -10.54 -3.30
CA ILE A 50 -23.80 -9.36 -2.39
C ILE A 50 -24.33 -8.07 -3.06
N GLY A 51 -24.63 -8.09 -4.35
CA GLY A 51 -25.06 -6.91 -5.11
C GLY A 51 -26.43 -6.30 -4.73
N VAL A 52 -27.13 -6.77 -3.70
CA VAL A 52 -28.50 -6.29 -3.38
C VAL A 52 -28.66 -5.85 -1.91
N ALA A 53 -27.69 -6.06 -1.03
CA ALA A 53 -27.85 -5.79 0.40
C ALA A 53 -27.26 -4.43 0.86
N VAL A 54 -26.42 -3.77 0.06
CA VAL A 54 -25.72 -2.52 0.46
C VAL A 54 -26.52 -1.25 0.15
N ALA A 55 -27.58 -1.33 -0.63
CA ALA A 55 -28.38 -0.15 -1.01
C ALA A 55 -29.30 0.38 0.11
N ASN A 56 -29.25 -0.12 1.34
CA ASN A 56 -30.21 0.27 2.38
C ASN A 56 -29.66 0.29 3.81
N MET A 57 -28.38 0.57 4.01
CA MET A 57 -27.85 0.97 5.33
C MET A 57 -27.46 2.45 5.29
N GLY A 58 -28.45 3.28 5.00
CA GLY A 58 -28.38 4.67 5.32
C GLY A 58 -28.70 4.85 6.81
N GLY A 59 -27.81 5.49 7.54
CA GLY A 59 -28.11 5.91 8.90
C GLY A 59 -26.84 6.17 9.67
N ASP A 60 -26.38 7.34 9.63
CA ASP A 60 -26.15 8.32 10.68
C ASP A 60 -25.36 9.48 10.06
N ASP A 61 -25.79 10.69 10.38
CA ASP A 61 -25.53 11.92 9.61
C ASP A 61 -24.10 12.50 9.70
N ASP A 62 -23.09 11.71 10.06
CA ASP A 62 -21.70 12.18 10.25
C ASP A 62 -20.68 11.51 9.31
N ASN A 63 -21.12 10.79 8.27
CA ASN A 63 -20.19 10.08 7.38
C ASN A 63 -20.33 10.53 5.93
N THR A 64 -19.20 10.71 5.23
CA THR A 64 -19.15 11.14 3.82
C THR A 64 -19.98 10.23 2.92
N ASP A 65 -20.87 10.81 2.10
CA ASP A 65 -21.54 10.07 1.03
C ASP A 65 -20.59 9.77 -0.12
N TRP A 66 -19.78 8.71 0.05
CA TRP A 66 -18.82 8.24 -0.96
C TRP A 66 -19.46 7.85 -2.29
N GLY A 67 -20.76 7.53 -2.29
CA GLY A 67 -21.52 7.30 -3.51
C GLY A 67 -21.74 8.58 -4.30
N ALA A 68 -22.12 9.67 -3.63
CA ALA A 68 -22.27 10.98 -4.24
C ALA A 68 -20.92 11.54 -4.71
N VAL A 69 -19.83 11.37 -3.94
CA VAL A 69 -18.47 11.77 -4.36
C VAL A 69 -18.07 11.06 -5.64
N ARG A 70 -18.26 9.73 -5.70
CA ARG A 70 -17.95 8.94 -6.89
C ARG A 70 -18.74 9.42 -8.12
N SER A 71 -20.04 9.65 -7.94
CA SER A 71 -20.90 10.17 -9.02
C SER A 71 -20.41 11.53 -9.50
N GLN A 72 -20.00 12.42 -8.60
CA GLN A 72 -19.41 13.71 -8.97
C GLN A 72 -18.15 13.55 -9.81
N VAL A 73 -17.25 12.63 -9.46
CA VAL A 73 -16.03 12.35 -10.24
C VAL A 73 -16.36 11.81 -11.62
N GLU A 74 -17.30 10.85 -11.72
CA GLU A 74 -17.74 10.24 -12.99
C GLU A 74 -18.44 11.26 -13.92
N ASP A 75 -19.16 12.24 -13.34
CA ASP A 75 -19.84 13.32 -14.07
C ASP A 75 -18.91 14.50 -14.44
N GLY A 76 -17.61 14.36 -14.28
CA GLY A 76 -16.61 15.37 -14.63
C GLY A 76 -16.37 16.45 -13.59
N GLY A 77 -16.58 16.12 -12.31
CA GLY A 77 -16.19 16.92 -11.15
C GLY A 77 -17.20 18.00 -10.74
N SER A 78 -18.38 18.08 -11.38
CA SER A 78 -19.42 19.04 -10.99
C SER A 78 -20.29 18.47 -9.89
N GLY A 79 -20.29 19.08 -8.69
CA GLY A 79 -21.09 18.64 -7.54
C GLY A 79 -20.82 19.48 -6.30
N ASP A 80 -21.20 18.96 -5.14
CA ASP A 80 -21.18 19.69 -3.87
C ASP A 80 -19.84 19.55 -3.11
N PHE A 81 -19.03 18.53 -3.47
CA PHE A 81 -17.73 18.30 -2.82
C PHE A 81 -16.62 19.13 -3.44
N PRO A 82 -15.67 19.65 -2.62
CA PRO A 82 -14.50 20.35 -3.12
C PRO A 82 -13.67 19.48 -4.07
N THR A 83 -13.09 20.11 -5.10
CA THR A 83 -12.29 19.41 -6.13
C THR A 83 -10.81 19.74 -6.03
N GLU A 84 -10.39 20.44 -4.98
CA GLU A 84 -9.01 20.84 -4.75
C GLU A 84 -8.17 19.65 -4.30
N ALA A 85 -6.96 19.58 -4.81
CA ALA A 85 -5.97 18.62 -4.30
C ALA A 85 -5.27 19.23 -3.07
N PRO A 86 -4.69 18.40 -2.18
CA PRO A 86 -3.84 18.89 -1.09
C PRO A 86 -2.70 19.78 -1.60
N ALA A 87 -2.32 20.82 -0.86
CA ALA A 87 -1.35 21.83 -1.30
C ALA A 87 0.03 21.24 -1.70
N HIS A 88 0.41 20.12 -1.09
CA HIS A 88 1.68 19.44 -1.35
C HIS A 88 1.52 18.18 -2.24
N ALA A 89 0.35 17.98 -2.85
CA ALA A 89 0.19 16.94 -3.85
C ALA A 89 1.02 17.26 -5.09
N SER A 90 1.52 16.23 -5.75
CA SER A 90 2.43 16.31 -6.87
C SER A 90 1.94 15.50 -8.08
N GLY A 91 2.74 15.47 -9.16
CA GLY A 91 2.33 14.90 -10.44
C GLY A 91 1.51 15.89 -11.28
N GLU A 92 1.46 15.66 -12.60
CA GLU A 92 0.69 16.53 -13.51
C GLU A 92 -0.83 16.49 -13.22
N ASP A 93 -1.29 15.42 -12.61
CA ASP A 93 -2.67 15.17 -12.23
C ASP A 93 -2.98 15.58 -10.77
N GLY A 94 -1.98 15.96 -9.97
CA GLY A 94 -2.13 16.25 -8.55
C GLY A 94 -2.49 15.01 -7.71
N LEU A 95 -2.28 13.81 -8.25
CA LEU A 95 -2.67 12.53 -7.63
C LEU A 95 -1.46 11.68 -7.22
N THR A 96 -0.35 12.33 -6.88
CA THR A 96 0.84 11.67 -6.36
C THR A 96 1.26 12.38 -5.08
N VAL A 97 1.53 11.61 -4.04
CA VAL A 97 2.18 12.13 -2.84
C VAL A 97 3.66 11.80 -2.96
N ARG A 98 4.49 12.81 -3.20
CA ARG A 98 5.93 12.64 -3.33
C ARG A 98 6.64 13.25 -2.12
N VAL A 99 7.52 12.49 -1.49
CA VAL A 99 8.35 12.94 -0.37
C VAL A 99 9.80 12.60 -0.64
N GLY A 100 10.69 13.50 -0.28
CA GLY A 100 12.13 13.44 -0.56
C GLY A 100 12.60 14.57 -1.46
N GLU A 101 13.85 14.49 -1.89
CA GLU A 101 14.43 15.52 -2.76
C GLU A 101 13.75 15.52 -4.13
N GLU A 102 13.47 16.74 -4.66
CA GLU A 102 12.76 16.90 -5.94
C GLU A 102 13.54 16.28 -7.10
N ASP A 103 14.86 16.38 -7.05
CA ASP A 103 15.80 15.89 -8.06
C ASP A 103 16.46 14.55 -7.70
N ALA A 104 15.89 13.80 -6.73
CA ALA A 104 16.37 12.47 -6.40
C ALA A 104 16.46 11.58 -7.65
N ALA A 105 17.64 10.98 -7.86
CA ALA A 105 17.92 10.14 -9.04
C ALA A 105 17.08 8.88 -9.09
N ASN A 106 16.60 8.43 -7.95
CA ASN A 106 15.80 7.21 -7.80
C ASN A 106 14.44 7.52 -7.18
N THR A 107 13.46 6.69 -7.49
CA THR A 107 12.11 6.80 -6.95
C THR A 107 11.60 5.43 -6.51
N LEU A 108 11.17 5.33 -5.26
CA LEU A 108 10.40 4.20 -4.73
C LEU A 108 8.93 4.58 -4.78
N THR A 109 8.10 3.83 -5.51
CA THR A 109 6.64 4.03 -5.51
C THR A 109 5.97 2.93 -4.70
N LEU A 110 5.18 3.31 -3.71
CA LEU A 110 4.41 2.44 -2.83
C LEU A 110 2.93 2.51 -3.18
N TYR A 111 2.34 1.36 -3.43
CA TYR A 111 0.90 1.21 -3.64
C TYR A 111 0.30 0.52 -2.43
N GLU A 112 -0.58 1.21 -1.72
CA GLU A 112 -1.07 0.78 -0.41
C GLU A 112 -2.58 0.96 -0.25
N ASP A 113 -3.16 0.26 0.73
CA ASP A 113 -4.51 0.51 1.26
C ASP A 113 -4.38 0.59 2.78
N ALA A 114 -4.89 1.66 3.37
CA ALA A 114 -4.73 1.96 4.81
C ALA A 114 -5.28 0.88 5.75
N ARG A 115 -6.20 0.03 5.27
CA ARG A 115 -6.75 -1.11 6.04
C ARG A 115 -5.99 -2.41 5.81
N CYS A 116 -4.97 -2.44 4.93
CA CYS A 116 -4.29 -3.66 4.53
C CYS A 116 -3.28 -4.14 5.59
N PRO A 117 -3.47 -5.33 6.21
CA PRO A 117 -2.53 -5.83 7.21
C PRO A 117 -1.14 -6.14 6.65
N ALA A 118 -1.05 -6.46 5.35
CA ALA A 118 0.24 -6.70 4.71
C ALA A 118 1.02 -5.39 4.53
N CYS A 119 0.33 -4.25 4.24
CA CYS A 119 0.94 -2.92 4.24
C CYS A 119 1.42 -2.56 5.65
N ALA A 120 0.58 -2.75 6.67
CA ALA A 120 1.00 -2.50 8.05
C ALA A 120 2.22 -3.33 8.46
N SER A 121 2.27 -4.60 8.08
CA SER A 121 3.45 -5.43 8.39
C SER A 121 4.71 -4.96 7.65
N PHE A 122 4.56 -4.45 6.42
CA PHE A 122 5.64 -3.88 5.65
C PHE A 122 6.14 -2.58 6.28
N GLU A 123 5.24 -1.64 6.59
CA GLU A 123 5.59 -0.36 7.19
C GLU A 123 6.19 -0.52 8.60
N GLN A 124 5.65 -1.40 9.44
CA GLN A 124 6.21 -1.72 10.76
C GLN A 124 7.61 -2.34 10.69
N GLY A 125 7.90 -3.07 9.62
CA GLY A 125 9.18 -3.76 9.45
C GLY A 125 10.24 -2.94 8.73
N ILE A 126 9.86 -2.06 7.82
CA ILE A 126 10.76 -1.41 6.85
C ILE A 126 10.53 0.12 6.76
N GLY A 127 9.37 0.62 7.19
CA GLY A 127 9.02 2.05 7.08
C GLY A 127 10.06 2.98 7.71
N GLY A 128 10.68 2.56 8.82
CA GLY A 128 11.76 3.33 9.45
C GLY A 128 13.00 3.48 8.57
N ASP A 129 13.39 2.43 7.85
CA ASP A 129 14.51 2.46 6.90
C ASP A 129 14.17 3.30 5.66
N ILE A 130 12.92 3.22 5.19
CA ILE A 130 12.42 4.09 4.10
C ILE A 130 12.56 5.56 4.50
N ARG A 131 12.18 5.92 5.72
CA ARG A 131 12.28 7.30 6.23
C ARG A 131 13.74 7.75 6.31
N GLU A 132 14.64 6.90 6.81
CA GLU A 132 16.08 7.19 6.86
C GLU A 132 16.65 7.41 5.46
N ASP A 133 16.26 6.60 4.49
CA ASP A 133 16.70 6.72 3.10
C ASP A 133 16.18 8.00 2.42
N ILE A 134 14.94 8.43 2.72
CA ILE A 134 14.39 9.72 2.27
C ILE A 134 15.24 10.87 2.84
N GLU A 135 15.53 10.84 4.14
CA GLU A 135 16.32 11.87 4.81
C GLU A 135 17.77 11.94 4.29
N ASN A 136 18.33 10.80 3.88
CA ASN A 136 19.66 10.69 3.30
C ASN A 136 19.71 11.03 1.80
N GLY A 137 18.56 11.27 1.16
CA GLY A 137 18.46 11.55 -0.28
C GLY A 137 18.77 10.34 -1.18
N THR A 138 18.65 9.12 -0.66
CA THR A 138 18.87 7.88 -1.41
C THR A 138 17.89 7.76 -2.58
N TYR A 139 16.64 8.09 -2.33
CA TYR A 139 15.54 8.17 -3.30
C TYR A 139 14.44 9.10 -2.79
N ALA A 140 13.52 9.48 -3.67
CA ALA A 140 12.24 10.02 -3.27
C ALA A 140 11.20 8.89 -3.24
N VAL A 141 10.22 8.99 -2.34
CA VAL A 141 9.09 8.07 -2.29
C VAL A 141 7.85 8.71 -2.92
N GLU A 142 7.12 7.93 -3.69
CA GLU A 142 5.79 8.26 -4.19
C GLU A 142 4.77 7.30 -3.61
N TYR A 143 3.71 7.82 -2.99
CA TYR A 143 2.60 7.04 -2.47
C TYR A 143 1.39 7.14 -3.38
N VAL A 144 0.77 6.01 -3.65
CA VAL A 144 -0.51 5.89 -4.37
C VAL A 144 -1.43 4.97 -3.56
N PHE A 145 -2.57 5.52 -3.12
CA PHE A 145 -3.47 4.81 -2.23
C PHE A 145 -4.68 4.25 -2.96
N GLY A 146 -5.00 2.99 -2.67
CA GLY A 146 -6.23 2.33 -3.07
C GLY A 146 -7.24 2.23 -1.93
N SER A 147 -8.49 2.08 -2.28
CA SER A 147 -9.58 1.85 -1.32
C SER A 147 -10.36 0.55 -1.61
N PHE A 148 -9.71 -0.41 -2.25
CA PHE A 148 -10.35 -1.64 -2.69
C PHE A 148 -10.84 -2.53 -1.54
N LEU A 149 -10.28 -2.38 -0.33
CA LEU A 149 -10.76 -3.11 0.85
C LEU A 149 -12.13 -2.63 1.29
N ASP A 150 -12.48 -1.37 1.12
CA ASP A 150 -13.84 -0.88 1.35
C ASP A 150 -14.84 -1.57 0.41
N ASP A 151 -14.51 -1.70 -0.87
CA ASP A 151 -15.36 -2.37 -1.85
C ASP A 151 -15.46 -3.89 -1.59
N ARG A 152 -14.41 -4.48 -1.03
CA ARG A 152 -14.29 -5.93 -0.83
C ARG A 152 -14.88 -6.42 0.48
N LEU A 153 -14.71 -5.66 1.55
CA LEU A 153 -15.12 -6.00 2.91
C LEU A 153 -16.32 -5.18 3.39
N GLY A 154 -16.67 -4.14 2.64
CA GLY A 154 -17.63 -3.12 3.04
C GLY A 154 -16.99 -2.05 3.93
N GLY A 155 -17.72 -0.94 4.08
CA GLY A 155 -17.28 0.20 4.88
C GLY A 155 -16.69 1.34 4.05
N SER A 156 -16.02 2.26 4.74
CA SER A 156 -15.43 3.47 4.16
C SER A 156 -14.05 3.81 4.74
N GLY A 157 -13.49 2.97 5.58
CA GLY A 157 -12.28 3.28 6.34
C GLY A 157 -11.05 3.54 5.48
N SER A 158 -10.90 2.84 4.33
CA SER A 158 -9.79 3.14 3.41
C SER A 158 -9.95 4.53 2.80
N LYS A 159 -11.16 4.89 2.35
CA LYS A 159 -11.44 6.22 1.78
C LYS A 159 -11.29 7.33 2.81
N ASN A 160 -11.84 7.14 4.02
CA ASN A 160 -11.69 8.13 5.08
C ASN A 160 -10.22 8.34 5.46
N ALA A 161 -9.42 7.25 5.53
CA ALA A 161 -7.99 7.36 5.79
C ALA A 161 -7.24 8.11 4.68
N ILE A 162 -7.58 7.89 3.40
CA ILE A 162 -6.98 8.64 2.28
C ILE A 162 -7.36 10.12 2.35
N ASN A 163 -8.62 10.46 2.68
CA ASN A 163 -9.04 11.86 2.90
C ASN A 163 -8.24 12.51 4.03
N ALA A 164 -8.05 11.80 5.15
CA ALA A 164 -7.26 12.32 6.27
C ALA A 164 -5.77 12.43 5.95
N LEU A 165 -5.20 11.49 5.17
CA LEU A 165 -3.84 11.60 4.63
C LEU A 165 -3.70 12.81 3.70
N GLY A 166 -4.74 13.11 2.90
CA GLY A 166 -4.82 14.32 2.10
C GLY A 166 -4.81 15.58 2.97
N ALA A 167 -5.58 15.59 4.06
CA ALA A 167 -5.59 16.68 5.01
C ALA A 167 -4.23 16.88 5.72
N ALA A 168 -3.54 15.80 6.06
CA ALA A 168 -2.19 15.86 6.62
C ALA A 168 -1.16 16.38 5.59
N LEU A 169 -1.30 15.95 4.33
CA LEU A 169 -0.45 16.42 3.23
C LEU A 169 -0.66 17.92 2.94
N ASP A 170 -1.88 18.41 3.13
CA ASP A 170 -2.19 19.84 2.97
C ASP A 170 -1.43 20.69 4.00
N VAL A 171 -1.23 20.17 5.21
CA VAL A 171 -0.41 20.81 6.26
C VAL A 171 1.06 20.79 5.88
N SER A 172 1.64 19.61 5.66
CA SER A 172 3.04 19.45 5.22
C SER A 172 3.35 18.02 4.79
N PRO A 173 4.42 17.79 3.99
CA PRO A 173 4.91 16.44 3.71
C PRO A 173 5.38 15.69 4.98
N THR A 174 5.89 16.40 5.99
CA THR A 174 6.29 15.81 7.27
C THR A 174 5.06 15.33 8.05
N ALA A 175 4.02 16.18 8.15
CA ALA A 175 2.77 15.79 8.80
C ALA A 175 2.12 14.58 8.11
N PHE A 176 2.19 14.52 6.78
CA PHE A 176 1.74 13.35 6.01
C PHE A 176 2.50 12.09 6.42
N LEU A 177 3.84 12.11 6.40
CA LEU A 177 4.65 10.94 6.74
C LEU A 177 4.41 10.48 8.18
N ASP A 178 4.39 11.40 9.14
CA ASP A 178 4.16 11.07 10.54
C ASP A 178 2.77 10.49 10.77
N PHE A 179 1.76 10.99 10.07
CA PHE A 179 0.40 10.47 10.16
C PHE A 179 0.26 9.11 9.44
N HIS A 180 0.92 8.92 8.30
CA HIS A 180 1.02 7.65 7.60
C HIS A 180 1.63 6.57 8.51
N ASP A 181 2.78 6.85 9.13
CA ASP A 181 3.44 5.95 10.07
C ASP A 181 2.51 5.60 11.25
N ALA A 182 1.77 6.59 11.76
CA ALA A 182 0.82 6.38 12.84
C ALA A 182 -0.32 5.43 12.41
N LEU A 183 -0.93 5.63 11.24
CA LEU A 183 -2.01 4.79 10.72
C LEU A 183 -1.58 3.32 10.55
N PHE A 184 -0.33 3.07 10.14
CA PHE A 184 0.20 1.72 9.95
C PHE A 184 0.88 1.13 11.19
N SER A 185 1.00 1.89 12.29
CA SER A 185 1.64 1.43 13.53
C SER A 185 0.91 0.26 14.19
N GLU A 186 1.62 -0.53 15.01
CA GLU A 186 1.01 -1.60 15.83
C GLU A 186 -0.08 -1.07 16.79
N GLU A 187 0.01 0.20 17.20
CA GLU A 187 -0.91 0.82 18.15
C GLU A 187 -2.25 1.15 17.51
N PHE A 188 -2.24 1.65 16.28
CA PHE A 188 -3.43 2.25 15.68
C PHE A 188 -4.02 1.46 14.52
N HIS A 189 -3.22 0.63 13.83
CA HIS A 189 -3.69 -0.10 12.66
C HIS A 189 -4.77 -1.13 13.04
N PRO A 190 -5.96 -1.07 12.39
CA PRO A 190 -7.06 -1.97 12.71
C PRO A 190 -6.84 -3.38 12.19
N SER A 191 -7.57 -4.35 12.73
CA SER A 191 -7.68 -5.64 12.05
C SER A 191 -8.43 -5.48 10.72
N GLU A 192 -8.08 -6.26 9.69
CA GLU A 192 -8.64 -6.17 8.33
C GLU A 192 -10.18 -6.18 8.29
N SER A 193 -10.81 -6.90 9.20
CA SER A 193 -12.28 -6.98 9.30
C SER A 193 -12.92 -5.82 10.05
N SER A 194 -12.13 -4.92 10.63
CA SER A 194 -12.61 -3.76 11.35
C SER A 194 -12.60 -2.54 10.45
N ASP A 195 -13.65 -1.72 10.54
CA ASP A 195 -13.78 -0.47 9.77
C ASP A 195 -13.61 0.76 10.66
N THR A 196 -12.65 0.70 11.61
CA THR A 196 -12.44 1.77 12.59
C THR A 196 -12.00 3.10 11.98
N PHE A 197 -11.38 3.09 10.82
CA PHE A 197 -11.03 4.31 10.08
C PHE A 197 -12.21 4.95 9.36
N ALA A 198 -13.40 4.32 9.37
CA ALA A 198 -14.62 4.96 8.91
C ALA A 198 -15.11 6.07 9.86
N ASP A 199 -14.57 6.12 11.07
CA ASP A 199 -14.88 7.11 12.09
C ASP A 199 -13.83 8.25 12.04
N ASP A 200 -14.28 9.44 11.68
CA ASP A 200 -13.43 10.63 11.58
C ASP A 200 -12.85 11.04 12.95
N GLU A 201 -13.61 10.85 14.03
CA GLU A 201 -13.11 11.10 15.39
C GLU A 201 -11.90 10.22 15.71
N ARG A 202 -11.91 8.96 15.21
CA ARG A 202 -10.79 8.03 15.37
C ARG A 202 -9.55 8.49 14.59
N LEU A 203 -9.71 8.97 13.38
CA LEU A 203 -8.60 9.50 12.57
C LEU A 203 -8.01 10.76 13.22
N ILE A 204 -8.88 11.65 13.74
CA ILE A 204 -8.45 12.84 14.47
C ILE A 204 -7.73 12.44 15.78
N GLU A 205 -8.22 11.43 16.51
CA GLU A 205 -7.56 10.91 17.71
C GLU A 205 -6.13 10.42 17.39
N ILE A 206 -5.96 9.66 16.30
CA ILE A 206 -4.64 9.18 15.87
C ILE A 206 -3.72 10.36 15.53
N ALA A 207 -4.25 11.38 14.87
CA ALA A 207 -3.50 12.58 14.50
C ALA A 207 -2.99 13.38 15.71
N GLN A 208 -3.59 13.23 16.91
CA GLN A 208 -3.05 13.84 18.14
C GLN A 208 -1.66 13.27 18.53
N SER A 209 -1.24 12.13 17.96
CA SER A 209 0.11 11.59 18.14
C SER A 209 1.15 12.26 17.23
N VAL A 210 0.71 13.03 16.25
CA VAL A 210 1.56 13.69 15.24
C VAL A 210 1.77 15.16 15.62
N PRO A 211 3.02 15.62 15.82
CA PRO A 211 3.30 16.95 16.37
C PRO A 211 2.69 18.12 15.58
N GLU A 212 2.65 18.05 14.24
CA GLU A 212 2.10 19.12 13.39
C GLU A 212 0.57 19.07 13.29
N LEU A 213 -0.05 17.96 13.69
CA LEU A 213 -1.50 17.75 13.64
C LEU A 213 -2.16 17.85 15.02
N GLU A 214 -1.39 17.79 16.11
CA GLU A 214 -1.92 17.89 17.48
C GLU A 214 -2.66 19.22 17.66
N GLY A 215 -4.00 19.14 17.83
CA GLY A 215 -4.88 20.32 17.99
C GLY A 215 -4.95 21.22 16.76
N ASN A 216 -4.58 20.72 15.58
CA ASN A 216 -4.66 21.46 14.33
C ASN A 216 -6.10 21.52 13.82
N GLN A 217 -6.76 22.65 14.01
CA GLN A 217 -8.17 22.84 13.65
C GLN A 217 -8.42 22.80 12.14
N GLU A 218 -7.44 23.16 11.31
CA GLU A 218 -7.59 23.11 9.85
C GLU A 218 -7.57 21.66 9.37
N PHE A 219 -6.69 20.83 9.94
CA PHE A 219 -6.68 19.39 9.71
C PHE A 219 -7.99 18.74 10.17
N GLU A 220 -8.43 18.99 11.43
CA GLU A 220 -9.64 18.41 11.98
C GLU A 220 -10.87 18.78 11.14
N ALA A 221 -10.98 20.05 10.70
CA ALA A 221 -12.05 20.50 9.82
C ALA A 221 -11.98 19.81 8.44
N ALA A 222 -10.79 19.70 7.84
CA ALA A 222 -10.62 19.06 6.54
C ALA A 222 -11.00 17.56 6.57
N VAL A 223 -10.76 16.87 7.68
CA VAL A 223 -11.19 15.48 7.88
C VAL A 223 -12.72 15.42 7.98
N THR A 224 -13.32 16.21 8.89
CA THR A 224 -14.76 16.19 9.17
C THR A 224 -15.61 16.67 7.98
N ASP A 225 -15.13 17.70 7.26
CA ASP A 225 -15.81 18.25 6.10
C ASP A 225 -15.53 17.46 4.81
N SER A 226 -14.76 16.40 4.89
CA SER A 226 -14.36 15.57 3.74
C SER A 226 -13.76 16.39 2.59
N THR A 227 -12.90 17.34 2.92
CA THR A 227 -12.39 18.35 1.99
C THR A 227 -11.70 17.71 0.77
N PHE A 228 -10.99 16.60 0.98
CA PHE A 228 -10.26 15.90 -0.08
C PHE A 228 -10.98 14.65 -0.60
N ALA A 229 -12.32 14.56 -0.43
CA ALA A 229 -13.08 13.38 -0.85
C ALA A 229 -13.01 13.13 -2.36
N VAL A 230 -13.09 14.15 -3.19
CA VAL A 230 -12.95 14.02 -4.66
C VAL A 230 -11.54 13.55 -5.01
N TRP A 231 -10.52 14.16 -4.43
CA TRP A 231 -9.13 13.73 -4.58
C TRP A 231 -8.92 12.25 -4.16
N THR A 232 -9.55 11.84 -3.06
CA THR A 232 -9.53 10.45 -2.56
C THR A 232 -10.05 9.46 -3.60
N VAL A 233 -11.21 9.75 -4.20
CA VAL A 233 -11.77 8.87 -5.24
C VAL A 233 -10.88 8.84 -6.48
N GLN A 234 -10.34 9.97 -6.91
CA GLN A 234 -9.42 10.05 -8.04
C GLN A 234 -8.11 9.30 -7.76
N MET A 235 -7.56 9.41 -6.53
CA MET A 235 -6.38 8.65 -6.08
C MET A 235 -6.64 7.15 -6.14
N SER A 236 -7.80 6.68 -5.64
CA SER A 236 -8.20 5.28 -5.74
C SER A 236 -8.35 4.81 -7.19
N GLN A 237 -8.90 5.65 -8.08
CA GLN A 237 -8.99 5.33 -9.51
C GLN A 237 -7.58 5.19 -10.13
N LYS A 238 -6.66 6.10 -9.80
CA LYS A 238 -5.26 6.01 -10.24
C LYS A 238 -4.60 4.71 -9.77
N PHE A 239 -4.88 4.28 -8.55
CA PHE A 239 -4.42 2.99 -8.03
C PHE A 239 -4.98 1.83 -8.87
N ASP A 240 -6.30 1.81 -9.12
CA ASP A 240 -6.99 0.74 -9.84
C ASP A 240 -6.53 0.64 -11.31
N GLU A 241 -6.16 1.76 -11.92
CA GLU A 241 -5.67 1.86 -13.30
C GLU A 241 -4.17 1.63 -13.42
N ALA A 242 -3.44 1.54 -12.30
CA ALA A 242 -1.99 1.41 -12.32
C ALA A 242 -1.56 0.08 -12.96
N PRO A 243 -0.71 0.09 -14.00
CA PRO A 243 -0.26 -1.13 -14.65
C PRO A 243 0.56 -1.98 -13.67
N ASP A 244 0.36 -3.31 -13.74
CA ASP A 244 1.09 -4.30 -12.94
C ASP A 244 0.86 -4.21 -11.42
N VAL A 245 -0.15 -3.44 -10.98
CA VAL A 245 -0.61 -3.39 -9.59
C VAL A 245 -1.86 -4.26 -9.47
N SER A 246 -1.82 -5.29 -8.63
CA SER A 246 -2.92 -6.24 -8.44
C SER A 246 -3.30 -6.46 -6.98
N GLY A 247 -2.67 -5.73 -6.07
CA GLY A 247 -2.88 -5.82 -4.62
C GLY A 247 -1.87 -4.97 -3.87
N THR A 248 -1.96 -5.01 -2.54
CA THR A 248 -1.12 -4.21 -1.64
C THR A 248 -0.36 -5.06 -0.60
N PRO A 249 0.82 -4.64 -0.17
CA PRO A 249 1.59 -3.58 -0.82
C PRO A 249 2.13 -4.01 -2.19
N THR A 250 2.22 -3.09 -3.15
CA THR A 250 3.01 -3.28 -4.37
C THR A 250 4.08 -2.19 -4.39
N LEU A 251 5.32 -2.60 -4.66
CA LEU A 251 6.47 -1.73 -4.74
C LEU A 251 6.95 -1.61 -6.19
N LYS A 252 7.24 -0.39 -6.61
CA LYS A 252 8.01 -0.14 -7.84
C LYS A 252 9.25 0.67 -7.50
N TYR A 253 10.38 0.28 -8.05
CA TYR A 253 11.60 1.06 -7.95
C TYR A 253 12.03 1.51 -9.34
N ASN A 254 12.17 2.81 -9.52
CA ASN A 254 12.41 3.42 -10.84
C ASN A 254 11.38 2.98 -11.91
N GLY A 255 10.11 2.78 -11.49
CA GLY A 255 8.99 2.39 -12.35
C GLY A 255 8.82 0.89 -12.58
N GLU A 256 9.81 0.06 -12.21
CA GLU A 256 9.75 -1.39 -12.37
C GLU A 256 9.24 -2.06 -11.08
N VAL A 257 8.32 -3.02 -11.22
CA VAL A 257 7.79 -3.79 -10.08
C VAL A 257 8.92 -4.62 -9.45
N VAL A 258 9.09 -4.46 -8.15
CA VAL A 258 10.05 -5.23 -7.36
C VAL A 258 9.32 -6.14 -6.36
N ALA A 259 10.00 -7.19 -5.92
CA ALA A 259 9.44 -8.07 -4.89
C ALA A 259 9.32 -7.31 -3.56
N VAL A 260 8.21 -7.53 -2.84
CA VAL A 260 8.08 -7.01 -1.47
C VAL A 260 9.13 -7.67 -0.58
N PRO A 261 10.05 -6.91 0.01
CA PRO A 261 11.11 -7.48 0.85
C PRO A 261 10.55 -8.02 2.17
N GLU A 262 11.14 -9.11 2.66
CA GLU A 262 10.71 -9.74 3.93
C GLU A 262 11.54 -9.25 5.14
N SER A 263 12.61 -8.49 4.88
CA SER A 263 13.49 -7.94 5.92
C SER A 263 14.18 -6.66 5.42
N VAL A 264 14.72 -5.88 6.35
CA VAL A 264 15.56 -4.70 6.04
C VAL A 264 16.73 -5.08 5.14
N ALA A 265 17.40 -6.21 5.40
CA ALA A 265 18.53 -6.66 4.57
C ALA A 265 18.12 -7.00 3.12
N ASP A 266 16.90 -7.54 2.91
CA ASP A 266 16.37 -7.79 1.57
C ASP A 266 15.98 -6.46 0.91
N PHE A 267 15.49 -5.51 1.69
CA PHE A 267 15.17 -4.16 1.22
C PHE A 267 16.43 -3.43 0.75
N ASP A 268 17.47 -3.37 1.56
CA ASP A 268 18.77 -2.77 1.21
C ASP A 268 19.35 -3.36 -0.06
N ALA A 269 19.34 -4.70 -0.16
CA ALA A 269 19.83 -5.41 -1.34
C ALA A 269 19.00 -5.08 -2.59
N MET A 270 17.70 -4.91 -2.45
CA MET A 270 16.80 -4.51 -3.55
C MET A 270 17.10 -3.08 -4.00
N ILE A 271 17.28 -2.14 -3.07
CA ILE A 271 17.66 -0.76 -3.36
C ILE A 271 19.01 -0.74 -4.10
N GLU A 272 20.04 -1.39 -3.54
CA GLU A 272 21.40 -1.43 -4.15
C GLU A 272 21.38 -2.01 -5.57
N ALA A 273 20.62 -3.08 -5.78
CA ALA A 273 20.56 -3.76 -7.08
C ALA A 273 19.84 -2.97 -8.18
N ASN A 274 18.93 -2.07 -7.82
CA ASN A 274 18.07 -1.36 -8.78
C ASN A 274 18.35 0.16 -8.86
N SER A 275 19.24 0.69 -8.02
CA SER A 275 19.57 2.11 -8.01
C SER A 275 20.31 2.53 -9.27
N ILE A 276 19.87 3.65 -9.85
CA ILE A 276 20.60 4.37 -10.88
C ILE A 276 21.79 5.04 -10.19
N GLN A 277 23.00 4.62 -10.54
CA GLN A 277 24.22 5.28 -10.04
C GLN A 277 24.35 6.63 -10.73
N PRO A 278 24.59 7.74 -10.01
CA PRO A 278 24.96 8.99 -10.67
C PRO A 278 26.22 8.73 -11.50
N ASP A 279 26.21 9.16 -12.76
CA ASP A 279 27.39 9.08 -13.62
C ASP A 279 28.58 9.63 -12.86
N ALA A 280 29.57 8.78 -12.57
CA ALA A 280 30.86 9.22 -12.08
C ALA A 280 31.43 10.08 -13.22
N GLY A 281 31.27 11.40 -13.08
CA GLY A 281 31.73 12.36 -14.08
C GLY A 281 33.14 11.97 -14.54
N GLU A 282 33.31 11.81 -15.86
CA GLU A 282 34.63 11.65 -16.46
C GLU A 282 35.53 12.72 -15.88
N ASP A 283 36.44 12.32 -15.00
CA ASP A 283 37.59 13.14 -14.63
C ASP A 283 38.34 13.45 -15.94
N THR A 284 37.99 14.55 -16.58
CA THR A 284 38.79 15.11 -17.64
C THR A 284 40.08 15.55 -16.98
N GLU A 285 41.11 14.67 -17.06
CA GLU A 285 42.47 15.07 -16.77
C GLU A 285 42.80 16.31 -17.63
N PRO A 286 43.29 17.39 -17.02
CA PRO A 286 43.76 18.53 -17.81
C PRO A 286 45.04 18.08 -18.52
N ASP A 287 44.96 17.99 -19.86
CA ASP A 287 46.15 17.86 -20.71
C ASP A 287 47.17 18.97 -20.36
N ALA A 288 48.39 18.55 -19.96
CA ALA A 288 49.52 19.37 -19.64
C ALA A 288 50.26 19.81 -20.90
#